data_238f021c9d8d14702fc2e93c19cd724d
#
_entry.id   238f021c9d8d14702fc2e93c19cd724d
#
_cell.length_a   1.000
_cell.length_b   1.000
_cell.length_c   1.000
_cell.angle_alpha   90.00
_cell.angle_beta   90.00
_cell.angle_gamma   90.00
#
_symmetry.space_group_name_H-M   'P 1'
#
loop_
_entity.id
_entity.type
_entity.pdbx_description
1 polymer ?
#
loop_
_entity_poly.entity_id
_entity_poly.type
_entity_poly.pdbx_seq_one_letter_code
_entity_poly.pdbx_strand_id
1 'polypeptide(L)'
;MSSVGLIYVGIVLVVNGLLLLNWVTPREAAPLNLFVGALQVATPTYLIVIAAGDVDAIFAASGIYLFGFTYLWVGINAAKDISNPGFGWFALLVALCTVVYATESFVRADDAGFGVIWLLWGVLWFLFFLVLGLDRPALGPATGVYTIVTGVITTTAALMTLLGGWSGDWMAAGVIAAIGVLTLAVAAPAAGSLTARDREVVD
;
A
#
# COMPACT_ATOMS: atom_id res chain seq x y z
N MET A 1 -8.92 15.53 -6.41
CA MET A 1 -8.16 15.66 -5.13
C MET A 1 -7.63 14.30 -4.65
N SER A 2 -8.38 13.21 -4.76
CA SER A 2 -7.89 11.87 -4.39
C SER A 2 -6.61 11.46 -5.14
N SER A 3 -6.52 11.72 -6.44
CA SER A 3 -5.33 11.39 -7.24
C SER A 3 -4.06 12.13 -6.78
N VAL A 4 -4.18 13.37 -6.29
CA VAL A 4 -3.03 14.08 -5.68
C VAL A 4 -2.54 13.32 -4.45
N GLY A 5 -3.45 12.90 -3.58
CA GLY A 5 -3.12 12.07 -2.42
C GLY A 5 -2.45 10.76 -2.80
N LEU A 6 -2.93 10.09 -3.86
CA LEU A 6 -2.37 8.82 -4.34
C LEU A 6 -0.93 8.93 -4.88
N ILE A 7 -0.52 10.08 -5.43
CA ILE A 7 0.89 10.30 -5.77
C ILE A 7 1.77 10.12 -4.53
N TYR A 8 1.39 10.79 -3.44
CA TYR A 8 2.16 10.71 -2.18
C TYR A 8 2.04 9.35 -1.49
N VAL A 9 0.89 8.65 -1.65
CA VAL A 9 0.76 7.25 -1.25
C VAL A 9 1.79 6.39 -1.97
N GLY A 10 1.92 6.50 -3.27
CA GLY A 10 2.92 5.74 -4.01
C GLY A 10 4.35 6.09 -3.59
N ILE A 11 4.68 7.36 -3.38
CA ILE A 11 6.00 7.81 -2.92
C ILE A 11 6.32 7.24 -1.52
N VAL A 12 5.40 7.30 -0.56
CA VAL A 12 5.63 6.76 0.79
C VAL A 12 5.72 5.23 0.78
N LEU A 13 5.01 4.55 -0.11
CA LEU A 13 5.17 3.11 -0.30
C LEU A 13 6.60 2.77 -0.78
N VAL A 14 7.14 3.51 -1.74
CA VAL A 14 8.53 3.31 -2.17
C VAL A 14 9.48 3.47 -0.98
N VAL A 15 9.35 4.53 -0.17
CA VAL A 15 10.21 4.74 1.00
C VAL A 15 10.03 3.64 2.05
N ASN A 16 8.79 3.18 2.29
CA ASN A 16 8.54 2.08 3.22
C ASN A 16 9.06 0.73 2.70
N GLY A 17 9.10 0.53 1.38
CA GLY A 17 9.75 -0.63 0.79
C GLY A 17 11.28 -0.58 0.97
N LEU A 18 11.91 0.59 0.80
CA LEU A 18 13.34 0.79 1.10
C LEU A 18 13.64 0.58 2.58
N LEU A 19 12.71 0.96 3.49
CA LEU A 19 12.80 0.68 4.92
C LEU A 19 12.85 -0.84 5.19
N LEU A 20 11.99 -1.64 4.55
CA LEU A 20 11.97 -3.10 4.69
C LEU A 20 13.23 -3.76 4.10
N LEU A 21 13.91 -3.11 3.16
CA LEU A 21 15.20 -3.53 2.61
C LEU A 21 16.41 -3.00 3.41
N ASN A 22 16.18 -2.30 4.52
CA ASN A 22 17.20 -1.67 5.38
C ASN A 22 18.05 -0.61 4.67
N TRP A 23 17.53 0.03 3.59
CA TRP A 23 18.20 1.14 2.92
C TRP A 23 17.86 2.49 3.53
N VAL A 24 16.73 2.57 4.24
CA VAL A 24 16.26 3.73 4.98
C VAL A 24 15.94 3.28 6.40
N THR A 25 16.31 4.07 7.39
CA THR A 25 15.99 3.77 8.80
C THR A 25 14.54 4.16 9.13
N PRO A 26 13.93 3.54 10.17
CA PRO A 26 12.59 3.89 10.61
C PRO A 26 12.45 5.40 10.91
N ARG A 27 13.43 5.99 11.57
CA ARG A 27 13.42 7.41 11.95
C ARG A 27 13.48 8.35 10.74
N GLU A 28 14.20 7.97 9.68
CA GLU A 28 14.25 8.74 8.43
C GLU A 28 12.94 8.64 7.64
N ALA A 29 12.25 7.50 7.69
CA ALA A 29 10.96 7.31 7.03
C ALA A 29 9.79 7.98 7.78
N ALA A 30 9.91 8.20 9.10
CA ALA A 30 8.83 8.69 9.96
C ALA A 30 8.21 10.01 9.49
N PRO A 31 8.98 11.09 9.14
CA PRO A 31 8.38 12.36 8.74
C PRO A 31 7.49 12.23 7.51
N LEU A 32 7.92 11.49 6.46
CA LEU A 32 7.13 11.32 5.26
C LEU A 32 5.83 10.54 5.55
N ASN A 33 5.91 9.49 6.36
CA ASN A 33 4.73 8.74 6.78
C ASN A 33 3.73 9.62 7.53
N LEU A 34 4.18 10.50 8.43
CA LEU A 34 3.32 11.43 9.16
C LEU A 34 2.67 12.46 8.23
N PHE A 35 3.43 13.06 7.29
CA PHE A 35 2.89 14.04 6.34
C PHE A 35 1.85 13.40 5.41
N VAL A 36 2.17 12.25 4.83
CA VAL A 36 1.25 11.55 3.93
C VAL A 36 0.04 11.03 4.70
N GLY A 37 0.23 10.48 5.90
CA GLY A 37 -0.87 10.05 6.74
C GLY A 37 -1.83 11.18 7.10
N ALA A 38 -1.31 12.35 7.48
CA ALA A 38 -2.13 13.54 7.75
C ALA A 38 -2.89 14.01 6.50
N LEU A 39 -2.22 14.03 5.33
CA LEU A 39 -2.85 14.36 4.05
C LEU A 39 -4.00 13.39 3.73
N GLN A 40 -3.78 12.08 3.95
CA GLN A 40 -4.77 11.04 3.67
C GLN A 40 -5.90 10.94 4.72
N VAL A 41 -5.82 11.69 5.80
CA VAL A 41 -6.95 11.93 6.72
C VAL A 41 -7.68 13.22 6.34
N ALA A 42 -6.95 14.30 6.07
CA ALA A 42 -7.55 15.59 5.71
C ALA A 42 -8.34 15.52 4.39
N THR A 43 -7.77 14.87 3.36
CA THR A 43 -8.41 14.76 2.04
C THR A 43 -9.77 14.07 2.08
N PRO A 44 -9.94 12.86 2.63
CA PRO A 44 -11.24 12.21 2.68
C PRO A 44 -12.22 12.94 3.58
N THR A 45 -11.77 13.55 4.68
CA THR A 45 -12.61 14.39 5.53
C THR A 45 -13.22 15.53 4.72
N TYR A 46 -12.41 16.25 3.95
CA TYR A 46 -12.90 17.32 3.08
C TYR A 46 -13.87 16.77 2.01
N LEU A 47 -13.53 15.66 1.35
CA LEU A 47 -14.38 15.06 0.31
C LEU A 47 -15.74 14.62 0.87
N ILE A 48 -15.79 14.05 2.07
CA ILE A 48 -17.03 13.64 2.73
C ILE A 48 -17.90 14.86 3.09
N VAL A 49 -17.28 15.93 3.57
CA VAL A 49 -18.01 17.18 3.89
C VAL A 49 -18.67 17.78 2.64
N ILE A 50 -17.95 17.84 1.53
CA ILE A 50 -18.48 18.40 0.28
C ILE A 50 -19.41 17.45 -0.48
N ALA A 51 -19.40 16.16 -0.16
CA ALA A 51 -20.30 15.17 -0.76
C ALA A 51 -21.77 15.41 -0.41
N ALA A 52 -22.06 16.20 0.63
CA ALA A 52 -23.42 16.65 0.99
C ALA A 52 -24.45 15.51 1.09
N GLY A 53 -24.01 14.33 1.55
CA GLY A 53 -24.86 13.14 1.72
C GLY A 53 -24.88 12.17 0.52
N ASP A 54 -24.12 12.44 -0.53
CA ASP A 54 -23.91 11.48 -1.63
C ASP A 54 -23.13 10.25 -1.10
N VAL A 55 -23.86 9.13 -1.01
CA VAL A 55 -23.34 7.88 -0.42
C VAL A 55 -22.19 7.29 -1.24
N ASP A 56 -22.25 7.38 -2.57
CA ASP A 56 -21.21 6.84 -3.44
C ASP A 56 -19.91 7.66 -3.33
N ALA A 57 -20.03 8.98 -3.28
CA ALA A 57 -18.89 9.87 -3.03
C ALA A 57 -18.28 9.67 -1.63
N ILE A 58 -19.13 9.49 -0.60
CA ILE A 58 -18.70 9.19 0.76
C ILE A 58 -17.97 7.84 0.80
N PHE A 59 -18.52 6.80 0.16
CA PHE A 59 -17.91 5.50 0.09
C PHE A 59 -16.54 5.57 -0.59
N ALA A 60 -16.44 6.19 -1.76
CA ALA A 60 -15.17 6.37 -2.48
C ALA A 60 -14.11 7.10 -1.63
N ALA A 61 -14.52 8.14 -0.88
CA ALA A 61 -13.62 8.87 0.01
C ALA A 61 -13.18 8.03 1.22
N SER A 62 -14.05 7.16 1.75
CA SER A 62 -13.79 6.40 2.98
C SER A 62 -12.57 5.47 2.86
N GLY A 63 -12.32 4.90 1.68
CA GLY A 63 -11.16 4.05 1.43
C GLY A 63 -9.81 4.75 1.63
N ILE A 64 -9.78 6.08 1.48
CA ILE A 64 -8.56 6.89 1.65
C ILE A 64 -8.09 6.89 3.11
N TYR A 65 -9.01 6.80 4.09
CA TYR A 65 -8.65 6.71 5.50
C TYR A 65 -7.82 5.47 5.84
N LEU A 66 -8.00 4.37 5.11
CA LEU A 66 -7.21 3.16 5.33
C LEU A 66 -5.70 3.45 5.16
N PHE A 67 -5.35 4.27 4.16
CA PHE A 67 -3.99 4.75 3.95
C PHE A 67 -3.58 5.77 5.03
N GLY A 68 -4.46 6.71 5.34
CA GLY A 68 -4.20 7.75 6.34
C GLY A 68 -3.78 7.15 7.68
N PHE A 69 -4.58 6.24 8.21
CA PHE A 69 -4.31 5.58 9.48
C PHE A 69 -3.10 4.64 9.40
N THR A 70 -2.90 3.95 8.27
CA THR A 70 -1.70 3.14 8.03
C THR A 70 -0.44 3.98 8.20
N TYR A 71 -0.31 5.09 7.46
CA TYR A 71 0.92 5.89 7.48
C TYR A 71 1.10 6.67 8.77
N LEU A 72 0.03 7.16 9.40
CA LEU A 72 0.14 7.75 10.74
C LEU A 72 0.65 6.73 11.75
N TRP A 73 0.13 5.50 11.72
CA TRP A 73 0.59 4.45 12.63
C TRP A 73 2.05 4.09 12.40
N VAL A 74 2.44 3.85 11.14
CA VAL A 74 3.86 3.59 10.77
C VAL A 74 4.76 4.74 11.22
N GLY A 75 4.38 6.00 10.94
CA GLY A 75 5.17 7.16 11.33
C GLY A 75 5.31 7.34 12.84
N ILE A 76 4.24 7.11 13.61
CA ILE A 76 4.26 7.18 15.07
C ILE A 76 5.14 6.07 15.65
N ASN A 77 4.98 4.83 15.18
CA ASN A 77 5.78 3.70 15.66
C ASN A 77 7.26 3.90 15.36
N ALA A 78 7.59 4.36 14.14
CA ALA A 78 8.95 4.63 13.72
C ALA A 78 9.60 5.78 14.51
N ALA A 79 8.84 6.83 14.85
CA ALA A 79 9.33 7.96 15.63
C ALA A 79 9.53 7.62 17.11
N LYS A 80 8.72 6.72 17.68
CA LYS A 80 8.69 6.37 19.10
C LYS A 80 9.28 5.00 19.42
N ASP A 81 9.74 4.27 18.43
CA ASP A 81 10.29 2.91 18.55
C ASP A 81 9.30 1.94 19.23
N ILE A 82 8.04 2.00 18.80
CA ILE A 82 6.95 1.15 19.31
C ILE A 82 6.89 -0.14 18.49
N SER A 83 6.64 -1.28 19.17
CA SER A 83 6.47 -2.58 18.52
C SER A 83 5.27 -2.60 17.56
N ASN A 84 5.36 -3.42 16.50
CA ASN A 84 4.44 -3.42 15.37
C ASN A 84 3.33 -4.50 15.33
N PRO A 85 3.16 -5.45 16.28
CA PRO A 85 2.14 -6.49 16.14
C PRO A 85 0.72 -5.96 15.97
N GLY A 86 0.36 -4.90 16.71
CA GLY A 86 -0.95 -4.25 16.58
C GLY A 86 -1.18 -3.68 15.18
N PHE A 87 -0.16 -3.08 14.58
CA PHE A 87 -0.22 -2.61 13.19
C PHE A 87 -0.41 -3.79 12.22
N GLY A 88 0.27 -4.93 12.46
CA GLY A 88 0.10 -6.13 11.62
C GLY A 88 -1.36 -6.61 11.61
N TRP A 89 -2.04 -6.68 12.75
CA TRP A 89 -3.46 -7.05 12.81
C TRP A 89 -4.37 -6.01 12.15
N PHE A 90 -4.09 -4.72 12.31
CA PHE A 90 -4.78 -3.67 11.56
C PHE A 90 -4.61 -3.87 10.05
N ALA A 91 -3.40 -4.20 9.58
CA ALA A 91 -3.13 -4.46 8.18
C ALA A 91 -3.97 -5.63 7.62
N LEU A 92 -4.22 -6.69 8.39
CA LEU A 92 -5.14 -7.76 7.99
C LEU A 92 -6.55 -7.23 7.74
N LEU A 93 -7.08 -6.40 8.64
CA LEU A 93 -8.43 -5.83 8.48
C LEU A 93 -8.50 -4.91 7.26
N VAL A 94 -7.45 -4.12 7.01
CA VAL A 94 -7.35 -3.30 5.80
C VAL A 94 -7.33 -4.17 4.55
N ALA A 95 -6.56 -5.27 4.54
CA ALA A 95 -6.52 -6.22 3.42
C ALA A 95 -7.91 -6.78 3.09
N LEU A 96 -8.73 -7.08 4.09
CA LEU A 96 -10.11 -7.52 3.88
C LEU A 96 -10.98 -6.40 3.29
N CYS A 97 -10.84 -5.17 3.76
CA CYS A 97 -11.56 -4.03 3.21
C CYS A 97 -11.25 -3.78 1.73
N THR A 98 -10.00 -4.01 1.28
CA THR A 98 -9.63 -3.78 -0.14
C THR A 98 -10.46 -4.62 -1.11
N VAL A 99 -10.96 -5.80 -0.71
CA VAL A 99 -11.81 -6.64 -1.55
C VAL A 99 -13.12 -5.92 -1.87
N VAL A 100 -13.67 -5.19 -0.90
CA VAL A 100 -14.92 -4.42 -1.10
C VAL A 100 -14.68 -3.28 -2.08
N TYR A 101 -13.59 -2.50 -1.93
CA TYR A 101 -13.25 -1.41 -2.84
C TYR A 101 -12.86 -1.91 -4.23
N ALA A 102 -12.19 -3.06 -4.33
CA ALA A 102 -11.92 -3.71 -5.63
C ALA A 102 -13.22 -4.09 -6.33
N THR A 103 -14.16 -4.72 -5.62
CA THR A 103 -15.47 -5.10 -6.18
C THR A 103 -16.22 -3.87 -6.67
N GLU A 104 -16.22 -2.78 -5.90
CA GLU A 104 -16.84 -1.52 -6.31
C GLU A 104 -16.22 -0.96 -7.58
N SER A 105 -14.87 -0.98 -7.68
CA SER A 105 -14.16 -0.51 -8.86
C SER A 105 -14.50 -1.33 -10.10
N PHE A 106 -14.62 -2.67 -9.98
CA PHE A 106 -14.97 -3.54 -11.11
C PHE A 106 -16.43 -3.43 -11.52
N VAL A 107 -17.36 -3.26 -10.56
CA VAL A 107 -18.80 -3.45 -10.82
C VAL A 107 -19.51 -2.13 -11.07
N ARG A 108 -19.14 -1.06 -10.35
CA ARG A 108 -19.86 0.22 -10.39
C ARG A 108 -19.05 1.34 -11.03
N ALA A 109 -17.75 1.44 -10.72
CA ALA A 109 -16.91 2.48 -11.28
C ALA A 109 -16.45 2.18 -12.71
N ASP A 110 -16.64 0.95 -13.20
CA ASP A 110 -16.17 0.46 -14.51
C ASP A 110 -14.68 0.75 -14.73
N ASP A 111 -13.89 0.66 -13.64
CA ASP A 111 -12.45 0.88 -13.62
C ASP A 111 -11.73 -0.39 -13.17
N ALA A 112 -11.48 -1.30 -14.14
CA ALA A 112 -10.81 -2.56 -13.89
C ALA A 112 -9.36 -2.34 -13.43
N GLY A 113 -8.69 -1.30 -13.92
CA GLY A 113 -7.34 -0.93 -13.53
C GLY A 113 -7.24 -0.62 -12.04
N PHE A 114 -8.10 0.26 -11.51
CA PHE A 114 -8.14 0.53 -10.05
C PHE A 114 -8.66 -0.67 -9.27
N GLY A 115 -9.56 -1.48 -9.82
CA GLY A 115 -9.96 -2.74 -9.19
C GLY A 115 -8.78 -3.65 -8.90
N VAL A 116 -7.87 -3.83 -9.87
CA VAL A 116 -6.64 -4.60 -9.68
C VAL A 116 -5.68 -3.90 -8.72
N ILE A 117 -5.54 -2.58 -8.76
CA ILE A 117 -4.70 -1.83 -7.81
C ILE A 117 -5.18 -2.08 -6.38
N TRP A 118 -6.49 -2.05 -6.10
CA TRP A 118 -7.04 -2.39 -4.80
C TRP A 118 -6.66 -3.81 -4.35
N LEU A 119 -6.68 -4.79 -5.27
CA LEU A 119 -6.25 -6.16 -4.96
C LEU A 119 -4.73 -6.22 -4.67
N LEU A 120 -3.90 -5.49 -5.41
CA LEU A 120 -2.46 -5.41 -5.11
C LEU A 120 -2.20 -4.80 -3.74
N TRP A 121 -2.93 -3.75 -3.36
CA TRP A 121 -2.87 -3.20 -2.01
C TRP A 121 -3.34 -4.22 -0.96
N GLY A 122 -4.38 -5.01 -1.25
CA GLY A 122 -4.83 -6.09 -0.38
C GLY A 122 -3.74 -7.11 -0.10
N VAL A 123 -3.06 -7.57 -1.16
CA VAL A 123 -1.89 -8.45 -1.03
C VAL A 123 -0.77 -7.79 -0.22
N LEU A 124 -0.51 -6.50 -0.46
CA LEU A 124 0.52 -5.74 0.26
C LEU A 124 0.22 -5.68 1.77
N TRP A 125 -1.00 -5.31 2.17
CA TRP A 125 -1.39 -5.29 3.59
C TRP A 125 -1.41 -6.69 4.20
N PHE A 126 -1.78 -7.72 3.44
CA PHE A 126 -1.67 -9.09 3.92
C PHE A 126 -0.22 -9.51 4.17
N LEU A 127 0.73 -9.10 3.32
CA LEU A 127 2.16 -9.32 3.55
C LEU A 127 2.64 -8.59 4.81
N PHE A 128 2.21 -7.35 5.05
CA PHE A 128 2.51 -6.65 6.31
C PHE A 128 1.93 -7.37 7.52
N PHE A 129 0.73 -7.96 7.43
CA PHE A 129 0.20 -8.80 8.48
C PHE A 129 1.09 -10.01 8.76
N LEU A 130 1.56 -10.70 7.73
CA LEU A 130 2.46 -11.84 7.90
C LEU A 130 3.77 -11.43 8.58
N VAL A 131 4.38 -10.34 8.11
CA VAL A 131 5.67 -9.85 8.64
C VAL A 131 5.54 -9.36 10.08
N LEU A 132 4.55 -8.50 10.36
CA LEU A 132 4.46 -7.74 11.60
C LEU A 132 3.46 -8.33 12.61
N GLY A 133 2.35 -8.92 12.14
CA GLY A 133 1.33 -9.52 12.99
C GLY A 133 1.65 -10.96 13.39
N LEU A 134 2.21 -11.73 12.47
CA LEU A 134 2.60 -13.14 12.71
C LEU A 134 4.10 -13.34 12.91
N ASP A 135 4.87 -12.25 13.02
CA ASP A 135 6.31 -12.26 13.24
C ASP A 135 7.07 -13.17 12.23
N ARG A 136 6.88 -12.89 10.94
CA ARG A 136 7.56 -13.59 9.84
C ARG A 136 8.59 -12.67 9.16
N PRO A 137 9.70 -12.30 9.85
CA PRO A 137 10.67 -11.33 9.33
C PRO A 137 11.36 -11.81 8.05
N ALA A 138 11.44 -13.11 7.83
CA ALA A 138 11.98 -13.69 6.59
C ALA A 138 11.25 -13.21 5.32
N LEU A 139 9.99 -12.77 5.42
CA LEU A 139 9.24 -12.21 4.31
C LEU A 139 9.51 -10.71 4.09
N GLY A 140 10.22 -10.05 5.02
CA GLY A 140 10.51 -8.61 4.97
C GLY A 140 11.08 -8.15 3.63
N PRO A 141 12.19 -8.74 3.13
CA PRO A 141 12.78 -8.32 1.85
C PRO A 141 11.81 -8.47 0.66
N ALA A 142 11.09 -9.59 0.56
CA ALA A 142 10.10 -9.80 -0.50
C ALA A 142 8.96 -8.79 -0.41
N THR A 143 8.47 -8.52 0.81
CA THR A 143 7.47 -7.49 1.07
C THR A 143 8.00 -6.11 0.68
N GLY A 144 9.27 -5.80 0.96
CA GLY A 144 9.91 -4.54 0.59
C GLY A 144 9.92 -4.31 -0.92
N VAL A 145 10.35 -5.29 -1.70
CA VAL A 145 10.33 -5.23 -3.17
C VAL A 145 8.90 -5.04 -3.69
N TYR A 146 7.94 -5.83 -3.18
CA TYR A 146 6.54 -5.72 -3.57
C TYR A 146 5.96 -4.34 -3.23
N THR A 147 6.33 -3.77 -2.08
CA THR A 147 5.91 -2.43 -1.65
C THR A 147 6.42 -1.35 -2.60
N ILE A 148 7.69 -1.43 -3.04
CA ILE A 148 8.28 -0.49 -4.00
C ILE A 148 7.52 -0.54 -5.33
N VAL A 149 7.33 -1.74 -5.89
CA VAL A 149 6.67 -1.91 -7.19
C VAL A 149 5.22 -1.41 -7.11
N THR A 150 4.48 -1.77 -6.07
CA THR A 150 3.11 -1.29 -5.87
C THR A 150 3.08 0.23 -5.70
N GLY A 151 4.07 0.83 -5.03
CA GLY A 151 4.22 2.28 -4.91
C GLY A 151 4.41 2.97 -6.27
N VAL A 152 5.27 2.41 -7.14
CA VAL A 152 5.48 2.92 -8.50
C VAL A 152 4.20 2.83 -9.33
N ILE A 153 3.49 1.69 -9.29
CA ILE A 153 2.19 1.51 -9.97
C ILE A 153 1.20 2.57 -9.48
N THR A 154 1.07 2.75 -8.16
CA THR A 154 0.15 3.71 -7.55
C THR A 154 0.44 5.15 -8.01
N THR A 155 1.71 5.57 -7.96
CA THR A 155 2.11 6.91 -8.41
C THR A 155 1.84 7.10 -9.90
N THR A 156 2.17 6.11 -10.73
CA THR A 156 1.95 6.16 -12.18
C THR A 156 0.46 6.26 -12.51
N ALA A 157 -0.38 5.44 -11.91
CA ALA A 157 -1.83 5.48 -12.10
C ALA A 157 -2.42 6.85 -11.71
N ALA A 158 -1.98 7.39 -10.56
CA ALA A 158 -2.42 8.69 -10.08
C ALA A 158 -2.01 9.84 -11.03
N LEU A 159 -0.79 9.82 -11.52
CA LEU A 159 -0.30 10.80 -12.50
C LEU A 159 -1.05 10.69 -13.82
N MET A 160 -1.25 9.48 -14.35
CA MET A 160 -2.01 9.25 -15.58
C MET A 160 -3.45 9.73 -15.43
N THR A 161 -4.09 9.53 -14.28
CA THR A 161 -5.44 10.05 -13.99
C THR A 161 -5.45 11.58 -14.05
N LEU A 162 -4.48 12.25 -13.46
CA LEU A 162 -4.39 13.72 -13.47
C LEU A 162 -4.12 14.30 -14.85
N LEU A 163 -3.37 13.57 -15.68
CA LEU A 163 -3.04 13.96 -17.06
C LEU A 163 -4.14 13.57 -18.06
N GLY A 164 -5.20 12.89 -17.62
CA GLY A 164 -6.29 12.42 -18.48
C GLY A 164 -5.91 11.22 -19.37
N GLY A 165 -4.81 10.54 -19.05
CA GLY A 165 -4.33 9.36 -19.79
C GLY A 165 -4.67 8.01 -19.16
N TRP A 166 -5.40 7.99 -18.03
CA TRP A 166 -5.83 6.75 -17.39
C TRP A 166 -7.03 6.16 -18.14
N SER A 167 -6.90 4.93 -18.63
CA SER A 167 -8.00 4.25 -19.33
C SER A 167 -8.89 3.43 -18.40
N GLY A 168 -8.31 2.89 -17.31
CA GLY A 168 -9.03 2.01 -16.36
C GLY A 168 -9.51 0.68 -16.95
N ASP A 169 -9.17 0.36 -18.18
CA ASP A 169 -9.68 -0.78 -18.93
C ASP A 169 -9.05 -2.13 -18.51
N TRP A 170 -9.56 -3.22 -19.07
CA TRP A 170 -9.07 -4.57 -18.79
C TRP A 170 -7.65 -4.83 -19.29
N MET A 171 -7.15 -4.06 -20.27
CA MET A 171 -5.77 -4.16 -20.72
C MET A 171 -4.84 -3.56 -19.66
N ALA A 172 -5.14 -2.38 -19.13
CA ALA A 172 -4.43 -1.77 -18.02
C ALA A 172 -4.45 -2.71 -16.80
N ALA A 173 -5.62 -3.25 -16.45
CA ALA A 173 -5.79 -4.23 -15.38
C ALA A 173 -4.89 -5.45 -15.56
N GLY A 174 -4.84 -6.03 -16.76
CA GLY A 174 -4.00 -7.18 -17.08
C GLY A 174 -2.51 -6.91 -16.93
N VAL A 175 -2.04 -5.76 -17.41
CA VAL A 175 -0.64 -5.33 -17.28
C VAL A 175 -0.27 -5.15 -15.80
N ILE A 176 -1.11 -4.46 -15.03
CA ILE A 176 -0.89 -4.20 -13.60
C ILE A 176 -0.87 -5.52 -12.81
N ALA A 177 -1.83 -6.42 -13.09
CA ALA A 177 -1.88 -7.74 -12.45
C ALA A 177 -0.64 -8.58 -12.76
N ALA A 178 -0.21 -8.58 -14.02
CA ALA A 178 1.00 -9.32 -14.45
C ALA A 178 2.24 -8.80 -13.72
N ILE A 179 2.43 -7.48 -13.61
CA ILE A 179 3.55 -6.89 -12.86
C ILE A 179 3.50 -7.33 -11.38
N GLY A 180 2.33 -7.27 -10.74
CA GLY A 180 2.17 -7.68 -9.35
C GLY A 180 2.51 -9.15 -9.11
N VAL A 181 1.98 -10.05 -9.96
CA VAL A 181 2.22 -11.51 -9.88
C VAL A 181 3.70 -11.83 -10.14
N LEU A 182 4.31 -11.24 -11.18
CA LEU A 182 5.72 -11.43 -11.48
C LEU A 182 6.61 -10.94 -10.33
N THR A 183 6.27 -9.82 -9.71
CA THR A 183 7.01 -9.30 -8.55
C THR A 183 6.99 -10.30 -7.40
N LEU A 184 5.83 -10.87 -7.08
CA LEU A 184 5.74 -11.90 -6.03
C LEU A 184 6.52 -13.16 -6.40
N ALA A 185 6.42 -13.63 -7.65
CA ALA A 185 7.09 -14.83 -8.12
C ALA A 185 8.61 -14.71 -8.06
N VAL A 186 9.16 -13.51 -8.27
CA VAL A 186 10.61 -13.25 -8.22
C VAL A 186 11.08 -12.94 -6.80
N ALA A 187 10.32 -12.17 -6.03
CA ALA A 187 10.74 -11.73 -4.70
C ALA A 187 10.61 -12.83 -3.62
N ALA A 188 9.61 -13.71 -3.72
CA ALA A 188 9.39 -14.75 -2.72
C ALA A 188 10.54 -15.78 -2.62
N PRO A 189 11.11 -16.33 -3.71
CA PRO A 189 12.26 -17.23 -3.65
C PRO A 189 13.54 -16.56 -3.15
N ALA A 190 13.75 -15.27 -3.47
CA ALA A 190 14.92 -14.52 -3.04
C ALA A 190 14.98 -14.35 -1.51
N ALA A 191 13.83 -14.20 -0.85
CA ALA A 191 13.76 -14.15 0.61
C ALA A 191 14.23 -15.46 1.27
N GLY A 192 13.91 -16.61 0.68
CA GLY A 192 14.34 -17.93 1.17
C GLY A 192 15.85 -18.16 1.07
N SER A 193 16.49 -17.63 0.04
CA SER A 193 17.95 -17.78 -0.18
C SER A 193 18.78 -16.89 0.76
N LEU A 194 18.28 -15.72 1.15
CA LEU A 194 18.95 -14.83 2.11
C LEU A 194 18.95 -15.42 3.52
N THR A 195 17.83 -16.01 3.95
CA THR A 195 17.73 -16.66 5.26
C THR A 195 18.55 -17.96 5.37
N ALA A 196 18.79 -18.65 4.27
CA ALA A 196 19.67 -19.84 4.24
C ALA A 196 21.15 -19.44 4.40
N ARG A 197 21.55 -18.32 3.77
CA ARG A 197 22.93 -17.81 3.84
C ARG A 197 23.31 -17.29 5.24
N ASP A 198 22.36 -16.64 5.94
CA ASP A 198 22.60 -16.15 7.30
C ASP A 198 22.73 -17.28 8.32
N ARG A 199 22.18 -18.48 8.06
CA ARG A 199 22.35 -19.67 8.91
C ARG A 199 23.70 -20.36 8.73
N GLU A 200 24.25 -20.34 7.51
CA GLU A 200 25.58 -20.91 7.22
C GLU A 200 26.76 -20.09 7.79
N VAL A 201 26.54 -18.83 8.14
CA VAL A 201 27.58 -17.94 8.71
C VAL A 201 27.62 -18.01 10.24
N VAL A 202 26.62 -18.61 10.90
CA VAL A 202 26.54 -18.71 12.38
C VAL A 202 26.97 -20.10 12.91
N ASP A 203 27.13 -21.10 12.04
CA ASP A 203 27.69 -22.41 12.35
C ASP A 203 29.20 -22.47 11.96
#